data_3a52d28cd7e6c11a90c20c3326e943ee
#
_entry.id   3a52d28cd7e6c11a90c20c3326e943ee
#
_cell.length_a   1.000
_cell.length_b   1.000
_cell.length_c   1.000
_cell.angle_alpha   90.00
_cell.angle_beta   90.00
_cell.angle_gamma   90.00
#
_symmetry.space_group_name_H-M   'P 1'
#
loop_
_entity.id
_entity.type
_entity.pdbx_description
1 polymer ?
#
loop_
_entity_poly.entity_id
_entity_poly.type
_entity_poly.pdbx_seq_one_letter_code
_entity_poly.pdbx_strand_id
1 'polypeptide(L)'
;MPTACPTPPTAFRVKRTREVDVHARNLDAWDQDYVQTSPGVFQGQVRELFDGPLQAFEEVANCATSQHCRPWQGGVWLGLSVLEQPEGLRFMGRPVGGHELMIADGSEPFDLQVPAGHGLYGLVFDPAELLAHVRA
;
A
#
# COMPACT_ATOMS: atom_id res chain seq x y z
N MET A 1 -9.20 13.80 1.49
CA MET A 1 -10.05 12.60 1.38
C MET A 1 -9.60 11.77 0.20
N PRO A 2 -9.40 10.46 0.39
CA PRO A 2 -9.12 9.61 -0.75
C PRO A 2 -10.29 9.60 -1.73
N THR A 3 -9.99 9.45 -2.99
CA THR A 3 -11.02 9.32 -4.01
C THR A 3 -11.70 7.96 -3.93
N ALA A 4 -12.82 7.79 -4.63
CA ALA A 4 -13.43 6.47 -4.82
C ALA A 4 -12.51 5.58 -5.66
N CYS A 5 -12.86 4.29 -5.78
CA CYS A 5 -12.12 3.35 -6.60
C CYS A 5 -11.81 3.94 -7.98
N PRO A 6 -10.55 3.94 -8.42
CA PRO A 6 -10.23 4.36 -9.77
C PRO A 6 -10.89 3.42 -10.78
N THR A 7 -11.41 3.99 -11.88
CA THR A 7 -12.06 3.22 -12.94
C THR A 7 -11.28 3.34 -14.26
N PRO A 8 -9.97 3.21 -14.27
CA PRO A 8 -9.23 3.22 -15.51
C PRO A 8 -9.42 1.90 -16.25
N PRO A 9 -9.16 1.84 -17.55
CA PRO A 9 -8.91 0.57 -18.20
C PRO A 9 -7.74 -0.13 -17.51
N THR A 10 -7.58 -1.43 -17.72
CA THR A 10 -6.45 -2.20 -17.20
C THR A 10 -5.15 -1.47 -17.52
N ALA A 11 -4.38 -1.17 -16.48
CA ALA A 11 -3.14 -0.42 -16.59
C ALA A 11 -2.10 -0.92 -15.59
N PHE A 12 -0.86 -0.97 -16.05
CA PHE A 12 0.28 -1.28 -15.20
C PHE A 12 1.23 -0.09 -15.19
N ARG A 13 1.69 0.32 -14.00
CA ARG A 13 2.59 1.45 -13.83
C ARG A 13 3.73 1.11 -12.90
N VAL A 14 4.89 1.70 -13.18
CA VAL A 14 6.06 1.65 -12.29
C VAL A 14 6.49 3.09 -12.04
N LYS A 15 6.57 3.47 -10.76
CA LYS A 15 6.98 4.80 -10.34
C LYS A 15 8.15 4.68 -9.38
N ARG A 16 9.21 5.45 -9.64
CA ARG A 16 10.42 5.49 -8.80
C ARG A 16 10.69 6.92 -8.39
N THR A 17 11.20 7.09 -7.17
CA THR A 17 11.57 8.41 -6.66
C THR A 17 12.66 8.31 -5.60
N ARG A 18 13.39 9.41 -5.42
CA ARG A 18 14.34 9.60 -4.33
C ARG A 18 13.77 10.49 -3.21
N GLU A 19 12.48 10.83 -3.29
CA GLU A 19 11.82 11.69 -2.32
C GLU A 19 10.72 10.92 -1.61
N VAL A 20 10.80 10.85 -0.29
CA VAL A 20 9.84 10.09 0.51
C VAL A 20 8.41 10.61 0.37
N ASP A 21 8.25 11.93 0.27
CA ASP A 21 6.91 12.53 0.12
C ASP A 21 6.29 12.21 -1.25
N VAL A 22 7.10 12.14 -2.29
CA VAL A 22 6.65 11.73 -3.62
C VAL A 22 6.26 10.25 -3.61
N HIS A 23 7.08 9.43 -2.95
CA HIS A 23 6.80 7.99 -2.81
C HIS A 23 5.44 7.75 -2.14
N ALA A 24 5.12 8.50 -1.09
CA ALA A 24 3.83 8.41 -0.41
C ALA A 24 2.65 8.73 -1.35
N ARG A 25 2.85 9.55 -2.37
CA ARG A 25 1.80 9.92 -3.33
C ARG A 25 1.78 9.04 -4.58
N ASN A 26 2.73 8.13 -4.72
CA ASN A 26 2.85 7.30 -5.92
C ASN A 26 1.84 6.15 -6.00
N LEU A 27 1.13 5.88 -4.92
CA LEU A 27 0.05 4.90 -4.92
C LEU A 27 -1.27 5.62 -5.19
N ASP A 28 -1.86 5.37 -6.34
CA ASP A 28 -3.03 6.12 -6.81
C ASP A 28 -4.25 5.97 -5.90
N ALA A 29 -4.95 7.08 -5.69
CA ALA A 29 -6.19 7.19 -4.94
C ALA A 29 -6.06 6.97 -3.43
N TRP A 30 -4.89 6.66 -2.93
CA TRP A 30 -4.62 6.60 -1.51
C TRP A 30 -4.32 7.98 -0.94
N ASP A 31 -4.55 8.14 0.36
CA ASP A 31 -4.15 9.29 1.14
C ASP A 31 -3.07 8.84 2.12
N GLN A 32 -1.82 9.26 1.90
CA GLN A 32 -0.68 8.75 2.66
C GLN A 32 0.32 9.85 3.02
N ASP A 33 0.83 9.77 4.25
CA ASP A 33 1.96 10.56 4.74
C ASP A 33 3.05 9.61 5.22
N TYR A 34 4.28 9.81 4.73
CA TYR A 34 5.43 9.00 5.09
C TYR A 34 6.51 9.86 5.71
N VAL A 35 7.14 9.35 6.76
CA VAL A 35 8.34 9.92 7.37
C VAL A 35 9.46 8.89 7.29
N GLN A 36 10.61 9.29 6.75
CA GLN A 36 11.80 8.44 6.73
C GLN A 36 12.36 8.33 8.14
N THR A 37 12.57 7.11 8.61
CA THR A 37 13.01 6.83 9.98
C THR A 37 14.38 6.16 10.08
N SER A 38 15.04 5.93 8.95
CA SER A 38 16.43 5.48 8.91
C SER A 38 17.26 6.42 8.02
N PRO A 39 18.59 6.52 8.24
CA PRO A 39 19.43 7.43 7.47
C PRO A 39 19.66 6.93 6.05
N GLY A 40 20.10 7.84 5.19
CA GLY A 40 20.51 7.54 3.82
C GLY A 40 19.68 8.27 2.80
N VAL A 41 20.09 8.15 1.54
CA VAL A 41 19.35 8.70 0.39
C VAL A 41 18.18 7.77 0.09
N PHE A 42 16.97 8.30 0.21
CA PHE A 42 15.75 7.52 -0.04
C PHE A 42 15.66 7.10 -1.50
N GLN A 43 15.25 5.86 -1.72
CA GLN A 43 14.87 5.33 -3.03
C GLN A 43 13.65 4.44 -2.84
N GLY A 44 12.53 4.82 -3.46
CA GLY A 44 11.30 4.08 -3.40
C GLY A 44 10.79 3.69 -4.78
N GLN A 45 10.07 2.58 -4.84
CA GLN A 45 9.42 2.10 -6.06
C GLN A 45 8.04 1.58 -5.74
N VAL A 46 7.08 1.96 -6.58
CA VAL A 46 5.73 1.38 -6.58
C VAL A 46 5.50 0.76 -7.95
N ARG A 47 5.08 -0.48 -7.95
CA ARG A 47 4.56 -1.18 -9.14
C ARG A 47 3.10 -1.44 -8.88
N GLU A 48 2.22 -0.89 -9.73
CA GLU A 48 0.79 -1.04 -9.50
C GLU A 48 0.05 -1.45 -10.76
N LEU A 49 -0.97 -2.26 -10.56
CA LEU A 49 -1.86 -2.76 -11.60
C LEU A 49 -3.29 -2.38 -11.22
N PHE A 50 -4.01 -1.82 -12.17
CA PHE A 50 -5.45 -1.62 -12.09
C PHE A 50 -6.15 -2.54 -13.07
N ASP A 51 -7.18 -3.24 -12.58
CA ASP A 51 -8.01 -4.10 -13.41
C ASP A 51 -9.44 -4.07 -12.88
N GLY A 52 -10.30 -3.24 -13.51
CA GLY A 52 -11.67 -3.02 -13.06
C GLY A 52 -11.72 -2.51 -11.62
N PRO A 53 -12.45 -3.20 -10.72
CA PRO A 53 -12.60 -2.77 -9.33
C PRO A 53 -11.41 -3.14 -8.43
N LEU A 54 -10.28 -3.48 -9.02
CA LEU A 54 -9.14 -4.05 -8.34
C LEU A 54 -7.89 -3.20 -8.54
N GLN A 55 -7.20 -2.91 -7.45
CA GLN A 55 -5.86 -2.34 -7.45
C GLN A 55 -4.90 -3.33 -6.78
N ALA A 56 -3.84 -3.72 -7.46
CA ALA A 56 -2.79 -4.55 -6.89
C ALA A 56 -1.46 -3.80 -6.98
N PHE A 57 -0.62 -3.93 -5.97
CA PHE A 57 0.66 -3.23 -5.99
C PHE A 57 1.75 -3.93 -5.20
N GLU A 58 2.98 -3.58 -5.52
CA GLU A 58 4.17 -3.85 -4.73
C GLU A 58 4.81 -2.50 -4.43
N GLU A 59 5.09 -2.22 -3.17
CA GLU A 59 5.78 -1.02 -2.73
C GLU A 59 7.05 -1.42 -1.99
N VAL A 60 8.20 -0.91 -2.43
CA VAL A 60 9.50 -1.20 -1.81
C VAL A 60 10.29 0.09 -1.61
N ALA A 61 11.10 0.15 -0.56
CA ALA A 61 12.00 1.26 -0.30
C ALA A 61 13.26 0.78 0.42
N ASN A 62 14.36 1.51 0.18
CA ASN A 62 15.65 1.19 0.82
C ASN A 62 15.75 1.69 2.27
N CYS A 63 15.04 2.76 2.61
CA CYS A 63 15.03 3.34 3.95
C CYS A 63 13.77 2.95 4.71
N ALA A 64 13.86 2.87 6.02
CA ALA A 64 12.71 2.65 6.88
C ALA A 64 11.77 3.85 6.86
N THR A 65 10.48 3.59 6.95
CA THR A 65 9.45 4.63 6.97
C THR A 65 8.42 4.37 8.06
N SER A 66 7.91 5.46 8.62
CA SER A 66 6.68 5.47 9.40
C SER A 66 5.59 6.02 8.48
N GLN A 67 4.50 5.29 8.33
CA GLN A 67 3.47 5.59 7.35
C GLN A 67 2.12 5.78 8.02
N HIS A 68 1.41 6.83 7.61
CA HIS A 68 0.03 7.06 7.97
C HIS A 68 -0.78 6.93 6.68
N CYS A 69 -1.63 5.93 6.59
CA CYS A 69 -2.20 5.46 5.34
C CYS A 69 -3.72 5.39 5.40
N ARG A 70 -4.36 5.73 4.28
CA ARG A 70 -5.79 5.53 4.09
C ARG A 70 -6.04 5.07 2.66
N PRO A 71 -6.58 3.85 2.45
CA PRO A 71 -6.99 3.41 1.11
C PRO A 71 -8.12 4.29 0.55
N TRP A 72 -8.40 4.16 -0.74
CA TRP A 72 -9.51 4.89 -1.33
C TRP A 72 -10.85 4.46 -0.72
N GLN A 73 -11.81 5.38 -0.76
CA GLN A 73 -13.12 5.22 -0.13
C GLN A 73 -13.87 4.00 -0.71
N GLY A 74 -14.39 3.15 0.18
CA GLY A 74 -15.07 1.92 -0.19
C GLY A 74 -14.13 0.73 -0.40
N GLY A 75 -12.83 0.97 -0.43
CA GLY A 75 -11.83 -0.08 -0.64
C GLY A 75 -11.49 -0.84 0.63
N VAL A 76 -11.27 -2.14 0.48
CA VAL A 76 -10.66 -2.99 1.51
C VAL A 76 -9.25 -3.31 1.03
N TRP A 77 -8.27 -3.04 1.88
CA TRP A 77 -6.88 -3.33 1.63
C TRP A 77 -6.46 -4.62 2.34
N LEU A 78 -5.80 -5.48 1.59
CA LEU A 78 -5.09 -6.64 2.11
C LEU A 78 -3.60 -6.42 1.87
N GLY A 79 -2.80 -6.49 2.94
CA GLY A 79 -1.36 -6.28 2.86
C GLY A 79 -0.58 -7.50 3.31
N LEU A 80 0.53 -7.76 2.61
CA LEU A 80 1.40 -8.88 2.90
C LEU A 80 2.85 -8.43 2.74
N SER A 81 3.73 -8.90 3.63
CA SER A 81 5.16 -8.65 3.53
C SER A 81 5.75 -9.33 2.28
N VAL A 82 6.64 -8.64 1.59
CA VAL A 82 7.45 -9.23 0.52
C VAL A 82 8.46 -10.22 1.11
N LEU A 83 8.92 -10.00 2.35
CA LEU A 83 9.89 -10.86 3.03
C LEU A 83 9.17 -11.90 3.90
N GLU A 84 9.71 -13.11 3.96
CA GLU A 84 9.20 -14.16 4.84
C GLU A 84 9.38 -13.83 6.33
N GLN A 85 10.44 -13.08 6.67
CA GLN A 85 10.74 -12.68 8.05
C GLN A 85 10.94 -11.16 8.12
N PRO A 86 9.85 -10.39 8.15
CA PRO A 86 9.93 -8.93 8.11
C PRO A 86 10.17 -8.35 9.50
N GLU A 87 11.35 -8.50 10.04
CA GLU A 87 11.71 -7.93 11.34
C GLU A 87 11.52 -6.40 11.33
N GLY A 88 10.75 -5.90 12.29
CA GLY A 88 10.47 -4.48 12.41
C GLY A 88 9.23 -4.00 11.68
N LEU A 89 8.55 -4.84 10.91
CA LEU A 89 7.26 -4.48 10.32
C LEU A 89 6.20 -4.43 11.43
N ARG A 90 5.49 -3.30 11.52
CA ARG A 90 4.41 -3.11 12.50
C ARG A 90 3.18 -2.54 11.83
N PHE A 91 2.04 -3.11 12.15
CA PHE A 91 0.72 -2.64 11.72
C PHE A 91 -0.08 -2.23 12.96
N MET A 92 -0.45 -0.95 13.03
CA MET A 92 -1.14 -0.38 14.21
C MET A 92 -0.40 -0.67 15.52
N GLY A 93 0.94 -0.56 15.48
CA GLY A 93 1.80 -0.79 16.62
C GLY A 93 2.09 -2.25 16.96
N ARG A 94 1.54 -3.20 16.22
CA ARG A 94 1.75 -4.64 16.46
C ARG A 94 2.75 -5.22 15.47
N PRO A 95 3.69 -6.07 15.92
CA PRO A 95 4.56 -6.78 15.00
C PRO A 95 3.78 -7.66 14.03
N VAL A 96 4.23 -7.71 12.78
CA VAL A 96 3.62 -8.52 11.72
C VAL A 96 4.62 -9.52 11.21
N GLY A 97 4.22 -10.79 11.12
CA GLY A 97 5.02 -11.85 10.53
C GLY A 97 4.85 -11.96 9.02
N GLY A 98 5.75 -12.69 8.35
CA GLY A 98 5.76 -12.82 6.91
C GLY A 98 4.57 -13.56 6.31
N HIS A 99 3.84 -14.30 7.13
CA HIS A 99 2.66 -15.05 6.70
C HIS A 99 1.36 -14.49 7.27
N GLU A 100 1.43 -13.32 7.90
CA GLU A 100 0.28 -12.65 8.46
C GLU A 100 -0.26 -11.62 7.47
N LEU A 101 -1.58 -11.62 7.30
CA LEU A 101 -2.27 -10.70 6.42
C LEU A 101 -2.72 -9.48 7.22
N MET A 102 -2.39 -8.29 6.73
CA MET A 102 -2.91 -7.04 7.27
C MET A 102 -4.19 -6.69 6.53
N ILE A 103 -5.19 -6.20 7.24
CA ILE A 103 -6.49 -5.83 6.65
C ILE A 103 -6.91 -4.47 7.18
N ALA A 104 -7.28 -3.57 6.28
CA ALA A 104 -7.84 -2.27 6.61
C ALA A 104 -8.81 -1.83 5.52
N ASP A 105 -9.70 -0.90 5.84
CA ASP A 105 -10.60 -0.32 4.85
C ASP A 105 -10.43 1.21 4.78
N GLY A 106 -11.04 1.82 3.76
CA GLY A 106 -10.90 3.25 3.51
C GLY A 106 -11.70 4.15 4.46
N SER A 107 -12.40 3.60 5.46
CA SER A 107 -13.18 4.40 6.41
C SER A 107 -12.31 5.11 7.45
N GLU A 108 -11.17 4.52 7.80
CA GLU A 108 -10.25 5.06 8.80
C GLU A 108 -8.79 4.93 8.33
N PRO A 109 -7.92 5.85 8.75
CA PRO A 109 -6.49 5.70 8.49
C PRO A 109 -5.88 4.62 9.39
N PHE A 110 -4.76 4.08 8.98
CA PHE A 110 -3.97 3.15 9.75
C PHE A 110 -2.48 3.50 9.68
N ASP A 111 -1.73 3.01 10.66
CA ASP A 111 -0.29 3.27 10.75
C ASP A 111 0.51 2.02 10.45
N LEU A 112 1.59 2.21 9.69
CA LEU A 112 2.59 1.20 9.40
C LEU A 112 3.96 1.69 9.78
N GLN A 113 4.81 0.79 10.28
CA GLN A 113 6.25 0.99 10.35
C GLN A 113 6.89 -0.07 9.46
N VAL A 114 7.56 0.38 8.41
CA VAL A 114 8.18 -0.49 7.41
C VAL A 114 9.69 -0.39 7.56
N PRO A 115 10.38 -1.51 7.81
CA PRO A 115 11.83 -1.48 7.99
C PRO A 115 12.58 -1.20 6.68
N ALA A 116 13.84 -0.80 6.81
CA ALA A 116 14.70 -0.51 5.68
C ALA A 116 14.88 -1.75 4.78
N GLY A 117 14.91 -1.52 3.47
CA GLY A 117 15.09 -2.61 2.51
C GLY A 117 13.92 -3.55 2.39
N HIS A 118 12.75 -3.12 2.81
CA HIS A 118 11.55 -3.95 2.89
C HIS A 118 10.48 -3.48 1.91
N GLY A 119 9.53 -4.35 1.66
CA GLY A 119 8.40 -4.05 0.79
C GLY A 119 7.12 -4.76 1.19
N LEU A 120 6.03 -4.28 0.63
CA LEU A 120 4.68 -4.81 0.84
C LEU A 120 4.02 -5.11 -0.48
N TYR A 121 3.33 -6.23 -0.55
CA TYR A 121 2.30 -6.47 -1.54
C TYR A 121 0.97 -5.96 -1.00
N GLY A 122 0.17 -5.36 -1.84
CA GLY A 122 -1.16 -4.88 -1.48
C GLY A 122 -2.18 -5.23 -2.54
N LEU A 123 -3.39 -5.47 -2.07
CA LEU A 123 -4.55 -5.68 -2.90
C LEU A 123 -5.67 -4.84 -2.34
N VAL A 124 -6.30 -4.00 -3.17
CA VAL A 124 -7.43 -3.17 -2.75
C VAL A 124 -8.60 -3.42 -3.67
N PHE A 125 -9.76 -3.63 -3.08
CA PHE A 125 -10.98 -3.90 -3.84
C PHE A 125 -12.19 -3.34 -3.10
N ASP A 126 -13.23 -3.00 -3.84
CA ASP A 126 -14.55 -2.71 -3.29
C ASP A 126 -15.31 -4.03 -3.20
N PRO A 127 -15.67 -4.50 -1.99
CA PRO A 127 -16.31 -5.80 -1.83
C PRO A 127 -17.63 -5.93 -2.60
N ALA A 128 -18.43 -4.87 -2.64
CA ALA A 128 -19.71 -4.90 -3.35
C ALA A 128 -19.51 -4.99 -4.86
N GLU A 129 -18.59 -4.20 -5.41
CA GLU A 129 -18.30 -4.23 -6.85
C GLU A 129 -17.63 -5.53 -7.27
N LEU A 130 -16.70 -6.05 -6.45
CA LEU A 130 -16.06 -7.32 -6.73
C LEU A 130 -17.08 -8.45 -6.73
N LEU A 131 -18.00 -8.47 -5.76
CA LEU A 131 -19.05 -9.48 -5.69
C LEU A 131 -19.97 -9.42 -6.90
N ALA A 132 -20.38 -8.24 -7.32
CA ALA A 132 -21.20 -8.04 -8.53
C ALA A 132 -20.46 -8.55 -9.77
N HIS A 133 -19.16 -8.28 -9.87
CA HIS A 133 -18.33 -8.71 -10.99
C HIS A 133 -18.21 -10.25 -11.06
N VAL A 134 -18.05 -10.90 -9.92
CA VAL A 134 -17.93 -12.36 -9.85
C VAL A 134 -19.25 -13.07 -10.17
N ARG A 135 -20.37 -12.43 -9.85
CA ARG A 135 -21.72 -12.97 -10.10
C ARG A 135 -22.26 -12.69 -11.51
N ALA A 136 -21.59 -11.84 -12.25
CA ALA A 136 -22.04 -11.43 -13.57
C ALA A 136 -22.01 -12.60 -14.60
#